data_f88b9f6cf4d5270b7b19d52c997868bf
#
_entry.id   f88b9f6cf4d5270b7b19d52c997868bf
#
_cell.length_a   1.000
_cell.length_b   1.000
_cell.length_c   1.000
_cell.angle_alpha   90.00
_cell.angle_beta   90.00
_cell.angle_gamma   90.00
#
_symmetry.space_group_name_H-M   'P 1'
#
loop_
_entity.id
_entity.type
_entity.pdbx_description
1 polymer ?
#
loop_
_entity_poly.entity_id
_entity_poly.type
_entity_poly.pdbx_seq_one_letter_code
_entity_poly.pdbx_strand_id
1 'polypeptide(L)'
;MDKVKKAIEVLRAGGMVIFPTDTAIGIGCRIDDEKAIERLFKIRRRSRTKAVPVLFSSLEMVRRYVKEIPLDVEKLMKKYWPGALTIVLHSNGVRVPLLVRGGGETLGVRVPDSEIIRTIIAEVGVPILGPSANFSGEKTPFKFEDLNPKLVRQADYVL
;
A
#
# COMPACT_ATOMS: atom_id res chain seq x y z
N MET A 1 -12.00 14.47 -16.46
CA MET A 1 -10.79 13.62 -16.38
C MET A 1 -11.19 12.35 -15.67
N ASP A 2 -10.73 11.21 -16.17
CA ASP A 2 -10.97 9.93 -15.52
C ASP A 2 -10.31 9.91 -14.12
N LYS A 3 -11.08 9.52 -13.09
CA LYS A 3 -10.62 9.47 -11.70
C LYS A 3 -9.37 8.59 -11.51
N VAL A 4 -9.31 7.48 -12.25
CA VAL A 4 -8.19 6.55 -12.23
C VAL A 4 -6.93 7.22 -12.78
N LYS A 5 -7.02 7.92 -13.92
CA LYS A 5 -5.89 8.68 -14.48
C LYS A 5 -5.37 9.73 -13.51
N LYS A 6 -6.28 10.43 -12.83
CA LYS A 6 -5.88 11.42 -11.81
C LYS A 6 -5.12 10.79 -10.65
N ALA A 7 -5.58 9.66 -10.14
CA ALA A 7 -4.88 8.93 -9.07
C ALA A 7 -3.46 8.52 -9.51
N ILE A 8 -3.32 8.00 -10.74
CA ILE A 8 -2.03 7.61 -11.31
C ILE A 8 -1.08 8.81 -11.41
N GLU A 9 -1.56 9.95 -11.94
CA GLU A 9 -0.76 11.18 -12.04
C GLU A 9 -0.26 11.65 -10.66
N VAL A 10 -1.15 11.67 -9.68
CA VAL A 10 -0.81 12.07 -8.30
C VAL A 10 0.26 11.15 -7.71
N LEU A 11 0.10 9.82 -7.83
CA LEU A 11 1.09 8.87 -7.34
C LEU A 11 2.43 9.01 -8.05
N ARG A 12 2.43 9.16 -9.39
CA ARG A 12 3.67 9.35 -10.17
C ARG A 12 4.41 10.63 -9.78
N ALA A 13 3.68 11.66 -9.39
CA ALA A 13 4.23 12.92 -8.90
C ALA A 13 4.72 12.88 -7.42
N GLY A 14 4.68 11.72 -6.76
CA GLY A 14 5.07 11.57 -5.36
C GLY A 14 3.98 11.98 -4.37
N GLY A 15 2.73 12.08 -4.84
CA GLY A 15 1.59 12.42 -4.01
C GLY A 15 0.99 11.21 -3.29
N MET A 16 0.00 11.51 -2.46
CA MET A 16 -0.71 10.58 -1.60
C MET A 16 -2.17 10.47 -2.01
N VAL A 17 -2.65 9.24 -2.18
CA VAL A 17 -4.03 8.95 -2.58
C VAL A 17 -4.74 8.15 -1.50
N ILE A 18 -5.98 8.55 -1.19
CA ILE A 18 -6.93 7.74 -0.43
C ILE A 18 -7.76 6.94 -1.43
N PHE A 19 -7.91 5.65 -1.20
CA PHE A 19 -8.58 4.74 -2.12
C PHE A 19 -9.35 3.62 -1.42
N PRO A 20 -10.50 3.18 -1.99
CA PRO A 20 -11.19 2.01 -1.49
C PRO A 20 -10.45 0.73 -1.88
N THR A 21 -10.53 -0.29 -1.04
CA THR A 21 -10.11 -1.65 -1.34
C THR A 21 -11.24 -2.64 -1.07
N ASP A 22 -10.98 -3.91 -1.29
CA ASP A 22 -11.89 -5.02 -0.91
C ASP A 22 -11.99 -5.24 0.62
N THR A 23 -11.22 -4.49 1.40
CA THR A 23 -11.28 -4.47 2.87
C THR A 23 -11.48 -3.03 3.37
N ALA A 24 -10.51 -2.44 4.04
CA ALA A 24 -10.58 -1.07 4.52
C ALA A 24 -10.26 -0.05 3.41
N ILE A 25 -10.64 1.21 3.62
CA ILE A 25 -10.14 2.32 2.82
C ILE A 25 -8.67 2.55 3.19
N GLY A 26 -7.82 2.59 2.17
CA GLY A 26 -6.40 2.78 2.29
C GLY A 26 -5.95 4.20 1.99
N ILE A 27 -4.75 4.53 2.45
CA ILE A 27 -4.00 5.72 2.04
C ILE A 27 -2.61 5.27 1.63
N GLY A 28 -2.14 5.71 0.48
CA GLY A 28 -0.86 5.23 -0.02
C GLY A 28 -0.11 6.21 -0.89
N CYS A 29 1.15 5.89 -1.05
CA CYS A 29 2.09 6.52 -1.96
C CYS A 29 2.96 5.43 -2.58
N ARG A 30 3.74 5.76 -3.59
CA ARG A 30 4.65 4.80 -4.23
C ARG A 30 5.80 4.39 -3.29
N ILE A 31 6.21 3.12 -3.39
CA ILE A 31 7.21 2.52 -2.48
C ILE A 31 8.63 3.07 -2.69
N ASP A 32 8.93 3.62 -3.84
CA ASP A 32 10.26 4.10 -4.21
C ASP A 32 10.47 5.62 -3.99
N ASP A 33 9.52 6.27 -3.32
CA ASP A 33 9.61 7.69 -2.97
C ASP A 33 9.73 7.87 -1.45
N GLU A 34 10.96 7.99 -0.96
CA GLU A 34 11.23 8.11 0.47
C GLU A 34 10.60 9.36 1.10
N LYS A 35 10.49 10.48 0.35
CA LYS A 35 9.84 11.70 0.86
C LYS A 35 8.33 11.50 1.04
N ALA A 36 7.69 10.82 0.09
CA ALA A 36 6.27 10.49 0.19
C ALA A 36 6.02 9.51 1.36
N ILE A 37 6.88 8.53 1.55
CA ILE A 37 6.81 7.57 2.66
C ILE A 37 6.95 8.28 4.01
N GLU A 38 7.94 9.15 4.16
CA GLU A 38 8.13 9.97 5.38
C GLU A 38 6.88 10.81 5.68
N ARG A 39 6.32 11.44 4.66
CA ARG A 39 5.09 12.22 4.77
C ARG A 39 3.91 11.36 5.22
N LEU A 40 3.75 10.15 4.67
CA LEU A 40 2.70 9.22 5.04
C LEU A 40 2.77 8.82 6.52
N PHE A 41 3.96 8.50 7.02
CA PHE A 41 4.17 8.19 8.44
C PHE A 41 3.80 9.37 9.34
N LYS A 42 4.20 10.58 8.98
CA LYS A 42 3.86 11.81 9.73
C LYS A 42 2.35 12.07 9.74
N ILE A 43 1.70 12.00 8.59
CA ILE A 43 0.24 12.21 8.47
C ILE A 43 -0.52 11.21 9.33
N ARG A 44 -0.15 9.93 9.26
CA ARG A 44 -0.82 8.89 10.04
C ARG A 44 -0.39 8.85 11.51
N ARG A 45 0.57 9.66 11.93
CA ARG A 45 1.16 9.63 13.29
C ARG A 45 1.65 8.23 13.64
N ARG A 46 2.23 7.54 12.64
CA ARG A 46 2.67 6.16 12.79
C ARG A 46 4.09 6.09 13.35
N SER A 47 4.31 5.18 14.27
CA SER A 47 5.65 4.87 14.75
C SER A 47 6.54 4.34 13.61
N ARG A 48 7.77 4.84 13.55
CA ARG A 48 8.79 4.42 12.56
C ARG A 48 9.24 2.98 12.73
N THR A 49 8.93 2.35 13.86
CA THR A 49 9.26 0.95 14.17
C THR A 49 8.16 -0.04 13.77
N LYS A 50 7.06 0.46 13.18
CA LYS A 50 5.94 -0.37 12.72
C LYS A 50 5.93 -0.45 11.19
N ALA A 51 6.17 -1.65 10.65
CA ALA A 51 6.06 -1.92 9.22
C ALA A 51 4.69 -1.54 8.64
N VAL A 52 4.64 -1.26 7.36
CA VAL A 52 3.43 -0.87 6.62
C VAL A 52 3.13 -1.93 5.57
N PRO A 53 1.88 -2.39 5.42
CA PRO A 53 1.52 -3.30 4.34
C PRO A 53 1.67 -2.62 2.99
N VAL A 54 2.04 -3.40 1.98
CA VAL A 54 2.25 -2.94 0.62
C VAL A 54 1.34 -3.69 -0.34
N LEU A 55 0.72 -2.96 -1.26
CA LEU A 55 -0.18 -3.48 -2.26
C LEU A 55 0.53 -3.63 -3.61
N PHE A 56 0.27 -4.75 -4.26
CA PHE A 56 0.85 -5.15 -5.53
C PHE A 56 -0.23 -5.38 -6.59
N SER A 57 0.13 -5.22 -7.86
CA SER A 57 -0.78 -5.49 -8.97
C SER A 57 -0.88 -6.99 -9.29
N SER A 58 0.16 -7.77 -8.98
CA SER A 58 0.25 -9.19 -9.32
C SER A 58 1.29 -9.92 -8.46
N LEU A 59 1.22 -11.25 -8.46
CA LEU A 59 2.25 -12.11 -7.86
C LEU A 59 3.62 -11.89 -8.52
N GLU A 60 3.66 -11.67 -9.82
CA GLU A 60 4.91 -11.40 -10.54
C GLU A 60 5.60 -10.12 -10.05
N MET A 61 4.83 -9.09 -9.74
CA MET A 61 5.39 -7.88 -9.13
C MET A 61 5.93 -8.17 -7.72
N VAL A 62 5.22 -8.94 -6.90
CA VAL A 62 5.67 -9.33 -5.55
C VAL A 62 7.05 -10.00 -5.58
N ARG A 63 7.30 -10.90 -6.53
CA ARG A 63 8.57 -11.63 -6.67
C ARG A 63 9.80 -10.71 -6.72
N ARG A 64 9.65 -9.50 -7.21
CA ARG A 64 10.74 -8.53 -7.34
C ARG A 64 11.09 -7.81 -6.03
N TYR A 65 10.20 -7.88 -5.03
CA TYR A 65 10.31 -7.13 -3.77
C TYR A 65 10.56 -8.01 -2.54
N VAL A 66 10.53 -9.32 -2.71
CA VAL A 66 10.83 -10.30 -1.65
C VAL A 66 12.05 -11.14 -2.02
N LYS A 67 12.72 -11.73 -1.04
CA LYS A 67 13.90 -12.56 -1.29
C LYS A 67 13.53 -13.86 -1.97
N GLU A 68 12.55 -14.56 -1.42
CA GLU A 68 12.06 -15.83 -1.92
C GLU A 68 10.59 -16.04 -1.55
N ILE A 69 9.91 -16.90 -2.27
CA ILE A 69 8.55 -17.34 -1.99
C ILE A 69 8.59 -18.87 -1.88
N PRO A 70 8.44 -19.45 -0.67
CA PRO A 70 8.34 -20.89 -0.50
C PRO A 70 7.14 -21.46 -1.30
N LEU A 71 7.25 -22.71 -1.76
CA LEU A 71 6.22 -23.33 -2.61
C LEU A 71 4.84 -23.42 -1.94
N ASP A 72 4.77 -23.69 -0.67
CA ASP A 72 3.53 -23.74 0.10
C ASP A 72 2.89 -22.35 0.24
N VAL A 73 3.72 -21.31 0.39
CA VAL A 73 3.27 -19.91 0.42
C VAL A 73 2.77 -19.48 -0.96
N GLU A 74 3.45 -19.86 -2.03
CA GLU A 74 2.98 -19.58 -3.40
C GLU A 74 1.61 -20.21 -3.69
N LYS A 75 1.36 -21.41 -3.18
CA LYS A 75 0.03 -22.05 -3.26
C LYS A 75 -1.05 -21.24 -2.55
N LEU A 76 -0.74 -20.68 -1.38
CA LEU A 76 -1.64 -19.79 -0.67
C LEU A 76 -1.91 -18.50 -1.46
N MET A 77 -0.88 -17.90 -2.04
CA MET A 77 -1.01 -16.72 -2.89
C MET A 77 -1.93 -17.00 -4.08
N LYS A 78 -1.71 -18.09 -4.81
CA LYS A 78 -2.53 -18.46 -5.96
C LYS A 78 -3.99 -18.78 -5.59
N LYS A 79 -4.23 -19.27 -4.38
CA LYS A 79 -5.57 -19.58 -3.88
C LYS A 79 -6.34 -18.34 -3.41
N TYR A 80 -5.68 -17.40 -2.75
CA TYR A 80 -6.33 -16.31 -2.03
C TYR A 80 -6.11 -14.91 -2.64
N TRP A 81 -5.23 -14.79 -3.63
CA TRP A 81 -5.03 -13.55 -4.36
C TRP A 81 -5.64 -13.61 -5.77
N PRO A 82 -6.27 -12.52 -6.21
CA PRO A 82 -6.54 -11.27 -5.48
C PRO A 82 -7.45 -11.48 -4.27
N GLY A 83 -7.19 -10.81 -3.15
CA GLY A 83 -8.01 -10.95 -1.96
C GLY A 83 -7.44 -10.28 -0.72
N ALA A 84 -8.07 -10.58 0.42
CA ALA A 84 -7.79 -9.92 1.70
C ALA A 84 -6.52 -10.42 2.42
N LEU A 85 -5.92 -11.51 1.95
CA LEU A 85 -4.78 -12.12 2.63
C LEU A 85 -3.51 -11.27 2.47
N THR A 86 -2.95 -10.82 3.58
CA THR A 86 -1.60 -10.26 3.65
C THR A 86 -0.62 -11.34 4.13
N ILE A 87 0.47 -11.50 3.41
CA ILE A 87 1.52 -12.46 3.76
C ILE A 87 2.79 -11.69 4.10
N VAL A 88 3.45 -12.08 5.18
CA VAL A 88 4.71 -11.45 5.62
C VAL A 88 5.87 -12.32 5.16
N LEU A 89 6.76 -11.72 4.38
CA LEU A 89 7.94 -12.38 3.79
C LEU A 89 9.20 -11.55 4.03
N HIS A 90 10.36 -12.17 3.91
CA HIS A 90 11.62 -11.46 3.91
C HIS A 90 11.72 -10.56 2.67
N SER A 91 11.97 -9.28 2.90
CA SER A 91 12.05 -8.27 1.85
C SER A 91 13.36 -8.35 1.07
N ASN A 92 13.31 -7.97 -0.20
CA ASN A 92 14.50 -7.55 -0.93
C ASN A 92 14.88 -6.14 -0.45
N GLY A 93 15.87 -6.06 0.44
CA GLY A 93 16.27 -4.82 1.10
C GLY A 93 16.79 -3.72 0.16
N VAL A 94 17.14 -4.07 -1.08
CA VAL A 94 17.57 -3.08 -2.10
C VAL A 94 16.37 -2.29 -2.64
N ARG A 95 15.20 -2.94 -2.78
CA ARG A 95 14.00 -2.36 -3.39
C ARG A 95 13.00 -1.81 -2.37
N VAL A 96 13.10 -2.23 -1.12
CA VAL A 96 12.14 -1.86 -0.06
C VAL A 96 12.82 -0.95 0.96
N PRO A 97 12.42 0.33 1.05
CA PRO A 97 12.96 1.25 2.04
C PRO A 97 12.83 0.74 3.49
N LEU A 98 13.81 1.04 4.30
CA LEU A 98 13.88 0.56 5.69
C LEU A 98 12.65 1.01 6.52
N LEU A 99 12.15 2.21 6.29
CA LEU A 99 10.98 2.74 6.99
C LEU A 99 9.72 1.91 6.70
N VAL A 100 9.53 1.45 5.47
CA VAL A 100 8.40 0.57 5.09
C VAL A 100 8.43 -0.74 5.87
N ARG A 101 9.63 -1.24 6.18
CA ARG A 101 9.87 -2.46 6.96
C ARG A 101 9.84 -2.24 8.48
N GLY A 102 9.59 -1.01 8.93
CA GLY A 102 9.64 -0.67 10.36
C GLY A 102 11.03 -0.85 10.99
N GLY A 103 12.10 -0.73 10.20
CA GLY A 103 13.47 -0.97 10.62
C GLY A 103 13.89 -2.45 10.62
N GLY A 104 13.01 -3.37 10.23
CA GLY A 104 13.25 -4.80 10.20
C GLY A 104 13.59 -5.35 8.81
N GLU A 105 13.40 -6.64 8.63
CA GLU A 105 13.75 -7.38 7.41
C GLU A 105 12.55 -7.92 6.63
N THR A 106 11.35 -7.77 7.17
CA THR A 106 10.14 -8.35 6.58
C THR A 106 9.22 -7.30 5.97
N LEU A 107 8.40 -7.75 5.03
CA LEU A 107 7.44 -6.96 4.29
C LEU A 107 6.09 -7.68 4.26
N GLY A 108 5.02 -6.98 4.65
CA GLY A 108 3.66 -7.45 4.43
C GLY A 108 3.24 -7.18 2.99
N VAL A 109 2.92 -8.22 2.24
CA VAL A 109 2.56 -8.13 0.81
C VAL A 109 1.13 -8.61 0.58
N ARG A 110 0.41 -7.93 -0.31
CA ARG A 110 -0.95 -8.28 -0.68
C ARG A 110 -1.25 -7.87 -2.12
N VAL A 111 -1.99 -8.71 -2.84
CA VAL A 111 -2.65 -8.36 -4.10
C VAL A 111 -4.14 -8.20 -3.82
N PRO A 112 -4.68 -6.98 -3.76
CA PRO A 112 -6.07 -6.73 -3.36
C PRO A 112 -7.06 -7.14 -4.44
N ASP A 113 -8.26 -7.57 -4.03
CA ASP A 113 -9.37 -7.84 -4.95
C ASP A 113 -10.10 -6.53 -5.30
N SER A 114 -9.38 -5.67 -5.97
CA SER A 114 -9.86 -4.42 -6.55
C SER A 114 -9.15 -4.22 -7.88
N GLU A 115 -9.86 -4.44 -8.98
CA GLU A 115 -9.31 -4.27 -10.32
C GLU A 115 -8.78 -2.85 -10.54
N ILE A 116 -9.50 -1.84 -10.04
CA ILE A 116 -9.10 -0.43 -10.14
C ILE A 116 -7.73 -0.22 -9.47
N ILE A 117 -7.54 -0.72 -8.27
CA ILE A 117 -6.27 -0.54 -7.54
C ILE A 117 -5.14 -1.31 -8.20
N ARG A 118 -5.39 -2.54 -8.65
CA ARG A 118 -4.38 -3.30 -9.40
C ARG A 118 -3.97 -2.59 -10.70
N THR A 119 -4.94 -2.03 -11.42
CA THR A 119 -4.68 -1.22 -12.63
C THR A 119 -3.83 0.01 -12.31
N ILE A 120 -4.18 0.76 -11.27
CA ILE A 120 -3.39 1.92 -10.83
C ILE A 120 -1.95 1.52 -10.50
N ILE A 121 -1.75 0.45 -9.73
CA ILE A 121 -0.41 -0.02 -9.36
C ILE A 121 0.38 -0.44 -10.61
N ALA A 122 -0.24 -1.17 -11.52
CA ALA A 122 0.40 -1.60 -12.77
C ALA A 122 0.83 -0.40 -13.62
N GLU A 123 -0.03 0.60 -13.76
CA GLU A 123 0.24 1.83 -14.52
C GLU A 123 1.30 2.73 -13.84
N VAL A 124 1.30 2.79 -12.52
CA VAL A 124 2.36 3.50 -11.76
C VAL A 124 3.71 2.79 -11.94
N GLY A 125 3.69 1.47 -12.10
CA GLY A 125 4.86 0.63 -12.40
C GLY A 125 5.63 0.16 -11.16
N VAL A 126 5.21 0.57 -9.96
CA VAL A 126 5.77 0.14 -8.67
C VAL A 126 4.64 -0.10 -7.67
N PRO A 127 4.83 -0.96 -6.66
CA PRO A 127 3.83 -1.13 -5.63
C PRO A 127 3.61 0.15 -4.83
N ILE A 128 2.44 0.23 -4.19
CA ILE A 128 2.08 1.34 -3.32
C ILE A 128 1.91 0.87 -1.88
N LEU A 129 2.22 1.74 -0.92
CA LEU A 129 1.88 1.48 0.47
C LEU A 129 0.36 1.43 0.62
N GLY A 130 -0.15 0.51 1.43
CA GLY A 130 -1.58 0.26 1.57
C GLY A 130 -2.09 0.17 3.01
N PRO A 131 -1.60 0.98 3.96
CA PRO A 131 -2.19 1.03 5.28
C PRO A 131 -3.60 1.63 5.24
N SER A 132 -4.40 1.38 6.27
CA SER A 132 -5.72 2.01 6.43
C SER A 132 -5.60 3.53 6.58
N ALA A 133 -6.59 4.24 6.03
CA ALA A 133 -6.64 5.72 6.01
C ALA A 133 -7.16 6.29 7.34
N ASN A 134 -6.40 6.08 8.42
CA ASN A 134 -6.69 6.58 9.76
C ASN A 134 -5.42 7.04 10.45
N PHE A 135 -5.56 7.91 11.46
CA PHE A 135 -4.46 8.17 12.38
C PHE A 135 -4.18 6.92 13.20
N SER A 136 -2.91 6.70 13.55
CA SER A 136 -2.49 5.52 14.32
C SER A 136 -3.27 5.42 15.63
N GLY A 137 -3.85 4.24 15.89
CA GLY A 137 -4.67 3.98 17.07
C GLY A 137 -6.15 4.38 16.95
N GLU A 138 -6.54 5.09 15.91
CA GLU A 138 -7.96 5.37 15.63
C GLU A 138 -8.64 4.22 14.88
N LYS A 139 -9.96 4.27 14.82
CA LYS A 139 -10.77 3.26 14.13
C LYS A 139 -10.43 3.17 12.65
N THR A 140 -10.30 1.95 12.15
CA THR A 140 -10.12 1.67 10.72
C THR A 140 -11.37 2.05 9.94
N PRO A 141 -11.25 2.85 8.86
CA PRO A 141 -12.38 3.24 8.02
C PRO A 141 -12.73 2.12 7.03
N PHE A 142 -13.99 1.71 6.97
CA PHE A 142 -14.51 0.74 5.99
C PHE A 142 -15.38 1.41 4.91
N LYS A 143 -15.77 2.65 5.11
CA LYS A 143 -16.52 3.49 4.17
C LYS A 143 -16.06 4.94 4.27
N PHE A 144 -16.35 5.74 3.25
CA PHE A 144 -15.88 7.12 3.20
C PHE A 144 -16.36 8.00 4.36
N GLU A 145 -17.54 7.71 4.88
CA GLU A 145 -18.10 8.43 6.04
C GLU A 145 -17.32 8.20 7.33
N ASP A 146 -16.55 7.10 7.40
CA ASP A 146 -15.69 6.79 8.55
C ASP A 146 -14.36 7.57 8.53
N LEU A 147 -14.01 8.22 7.41
CA LEU A 147 -12.77 8.95 7.27
C LEU A 147 -12.71 10.20 8.15
N ASN A 148 -11.60 10.39 8.84
CA ASN A 148 -11.35 11.62 9.58
C ASN A 148 -11.09 12.78 8.60
N PRO A 149 -11.91 13.87 8.61
CA PRO A 149 -11.73 14.99 7.70
C PRO A 149 -10.36 15.66 7.78
N LYS A 150 -9.71 15.61 8.95
CA LYS A 150 -8.36 16.16 9.14
C LYS A 150 -7.30 15.36 8.39
N LEU A 151 -7.49 14.04 8.29
CA LEU A 151 -6.61 13.18 7.51
C LEU A 151 -6.86 13.37 6.02
N VAL A 152 -8.14 13.41 5.61
CA VAL A 152 -8.54 13.63 4.20
C VAL A 152 -7.92 14.89 3.63
N ARG A 153 -7.92 15.98 4.38
CA ARG A 153 -7.30 17.26 3.95
C ARG A 153 -5.79 17.20 3.73
N GLN A 154 -5.12 16.20 4.25
CA GLN A 154 -3.67 16.03 4.11
C GLN A 154 -3.30 15.12 2.93
N ALA A 155 -4.26 14.41 2.34
CA ALA A 155 -4.07 13.65 1.12
C ALA A 155 -4.12 14.57 -0.10
N ASP A 156 -3.47 14.15 -1.19
CA ASP A 156 -3.46 14.92 -2.43
C ASP A 156 -4.63 14.58 -3.35
N TYR A 157 -5.21 13.39 -3.18
CA TYR A 157 -6.38 12.95 -3.93
C TYR A 157 -7.18 11.88 -3.17
N VAL A 158 -8.49 11.87 -3.40
CA VAL A 158 -9.40 10.82 -2.93
C VAL A 158 -10.08 10.21 -4.15
N LEU A 159 -9.87 8.91 -4.35
CA LEU A 159 -10.38 8.15 -5.49
C LEU A 159 -11.85 7.73 -5.28
#